data_89d43ae174b28e43fb2fa986d851d9e6
#
_entry.id   89d43ae174b28e43fb2fa986d851d9e6
#
_cell.length_a   1.000
_cell.length_b   1.000
_cell.length_c   1.000
_cell.angle_alpha   90.00
_cell.angle_beta   90.00
_cell.angle_gamma   90.00
#
_symmetry.space_group_name_H-M   'P 1'
#
loop_
_entity.id
_entity.type
_entity.pdbx_description
1 polymer ?
#
loop_
_entity_poly.entity_id
_entity_poly.type
_entity_poly.pdbx_seq_one_letter_code
_entity_poly.pdbx_strand_id
1 'polypeptide(L)'
;MTDLLQVTVFDYGAGNLHSLVKALETPRTTVRVETDPARVIDATDALILPGVGAFSPAAERLAPGRDRVRDALRHGLPCLGICLGMQLFFEGSDEGPGEGLGVFSGRVTPLRAARVPQIGWNRLEAVSDIVLAAAQLEVAYYANSFVCRPEAIDHECVVAWSEHEGDRYPAAVRRGMLFGTQFHPEKSSAAGVRFVHGFLEIAAAARDRRSSLGEMQ
;
A
#
# COMPACT_ATOMS: atom_id res chain seq x y z
N MET A 1 8.18 5.94 28.61
CA MET A 1 7.87 4.70 27.87
C MET A 1 7.47 5.17 26.48
N THR A 2 8.21 4.83 25.42
CA THR A 2 7.77 5.17 24.05
C THR A 2 6.50 4.38 23.76
N ASP A 3 5.40 5.07 23.49
CA ASP A 3 4.16 4.43 23.11
C ASP A 3 4.35 3.58 21.85
N LEU A 4 3.70 2.40 21.79
CA LEU A 4 3.77 1.52 20.63
C LEU A 4 3.08 2.19 19.43
N LEU A 5 3.64 2.03 18.24
CA LEU A 5 3.04 2.49 17.00
C LEU A 5 1.72 1.74 16.75
N GLN A 6 0.61 2.45 16.64
CA GLN A 6 -0.70 1.87 16.37
C GLN A 6 -0.87 1.66 14.87
N VAL A 7 -0.85 0.40 14.44
CA VAL A 7 -0.99 0.00 13.02
C VAL A 7 -2.35 -0.62 12.81
N THR A 8 -3.14 -0.05 11.90
CA THR A 8 -4.44 -0.62 11.54
C THR A 8 -4.37 -1.27 10.16
N VAL A 9 -4.74 -2.53 10.06
CA VAL A 9 -4.96 -3.25 8.80
C VAL A 9 -6.45 -3.21 8.51
N PHE A 10 -6.86 -2.63 7.38
CA PHE A 10 -8.27 -2.64 6.98
C PHE A 10 -8.61 -3.94 6.26
N ASP A 11 -9.41 -4.78 6.89
CA ASP A 11 -9.92 -6.02 6.27
C ASP A 11 -11.25 -5.75 5.54
N TYR A 12 -11.17 -5.63 4.23
CA TYR A 12 -12.35 -5.53 3.35
C TYR A 12 -12.88 -6.90 2.89
N GLY A 13 -12.59 -7.98 3.62
CA GLY A 13 -12.96 -9.35 3.27
C GLY A 13 -11.88 -10.05 2.44
N ALA A 14 -10.66 -9.63 2.57
CA ALA A 14 -9.53 -9.96 1.70
C ALA A 14 -8.83 -11.29 2.06
N GLY A 15 -9.45 -12.21 2.75
CA GLY A 15 -8.90 -13.55 2.99
C GLY A 15 -7.74 -13.57 4.00
N ASN A 16 -6.68 -14.31 3.71
CA ASN A 16 -5.63 -14.61 4.69
C ASN A 16 -4.67 -13.44 4.92
N LEU A 17 -4.85 -12.69 6.01
CA LEU A 17 -3.97 -11.60 6.44
C LEU A 17 -2.80 -12.05 7.34
N HIS A 18 -2.69 -13.34 7.65
CA HIS A 18 -1.75 -13.84 8.66
C HIS A 18 -0.29 -13.44 8.39
N SER A 19 0.19 -13.66 7.16
CA SER A 19 1.57 -13.33 6.79
C SER A 19 1.84 -11.83 6.87
N LEU A 20 0.85 -11.00 6.51
CA LEU A 20 0.95 -9.54 6.59
C LEU A 20 0.99 -9.07 8.04
N VAL A 21 0.05 -9.52 8.87
CA VAL A 21 0.01 -9.19 10.30
C VAL A 21 1.34 -9.58 10.96
N LYS A 22 1.83 -10.80 10.69
CA LYS A 22 3.12 -11.27 11.21
C LYS A 22 4.31 -10.39 10.76
N ALA A 23 4.29 -9.86 9.53
CA ALA A 23 5.34 -8.96 9.05
C ALA A 23 5.25 -7.56 9.70
N LEU A 24 4.07 -7.14 10.18
CA LEU A 24 3.85 -5.87 10.87
C LEU A 24 4.11 -5.95 12.38
N GLU A 25 4.07 -7.14 12.96
CA GLU A 25 4.33 -7.36 14.40
C GLU A 25 5.81 -7.19 14.70
N THR A 26 6.13 -6.18 15.50
CA THR A 26 7.47 -5.90 16.02
C THR A 26 7.36 -5.54 17.50
N PRO A 27 8.48 -5.53 18.28
CA PRO A 27 8.43 -5.06 19.67
C PRO A 27 7.97 -3.60 19.83
N ARG A 28 7.82 -2.84 18.74
CA ARG A 28 7.47 -1.42 18.73
C ARG A 28 6.11 -1.13 18.11
N THR A 29 5.34 -2.14 17.72
CA THR A 29 4.04 -2.00 17.07
C THR A 29 2.93 -2.69 17.83
N THR A 30 1.72 -2.13 17.75
CA THR A 30 0.45 -2.80 18.06
C THR A 30 -0.35 -2.88 16.77
N VAL A 31 -0.69 -4.09 16.33
CA VAL A 31 -1.42 -4.31 15.08
C VAL A 31 -2.88 -4.61 15.40
N ARG A 32 -3.78 -3.84 14.79
CA ARG A 32 -5.23 -4.03 14.85
C ARG A 32 -5.76 -4.34 13.46
N VAL A 33 -6.62 -5.34 13.36
CA VAL A 33 -7.42 -5.60 12.16
C VAL A 33 -8.80 -4.98 12.36
N GLU A 34 -9.22 -4.11 11.44
CA GLU A 34 -10.49 -3.41 11.49
C GLU A 34 -11.30 -3.71 10.22
N THR A 35 -12.57 -4.04 10.40
CA THR A 35 -13.50 -4.33 9.30
C THR A 35 -14.50 -3.21 9.05
N ASP A 36 -14.67 -2.29 10.00
CA ASP A 36 -15.55 -1.14 9.86
C ASP A 36 -14.80 0.03 9.20
N PRO A 37 -15.17 0.41 7.96
CA PRO A 37 -14.51 1.50 7.25
C PRO A 37 -14.67 2.87 7.95
N ALA A 38 -15.69 3.05 8.77
CA ALA A 38 -15.88 4.28 9.54
C ALA A 38 -14.87 4.43 10.68
N ARG A 39 -14.31 3.30 11.16
CA ARG A 39 -13.39 3.23 12.30
C ARG A 39 -11.95 2.97 11.95
N VAL A 40 -11.67 2.72 10.68
CA VAL A 40 -10.35 2.24 10.21
C VAL A 40 -9.20 3.19 10.53
N ILE A 41 -9.47 4.49 10.63
CA ILE A 41 -8.46 5.50 10.98
C ILE A 41 -8.54 5.99 12.43
N ASP A 42 -9.43 5.41 13.27
CA ASP A 42 -9.53 5.79 14.67
C ASP A 42 -8.29 5.32 15.44
N ALA A 43 -7.65 6.24 16.16
CA ALA A 43 -6.43 5.97 16.94
C ALA A 43 -5.36 5.19 16.13
N THR A 44 -5.15 5.57 14.87
CA THR A 44 -4.23 4.92 13.94
C THR A 44 -3.05 5.84 13.64
N ASP A 45 -1.82 5.32 13.83
CA ASP A 45 -0.59 6.00 13.42
C ASP A 45 -0.17 5.63 12.00
N ALA A 46 -0.52 4.43 11.55
CA ALA A 46 -0.29 3.93 10.21
C ALA A 46 -1.43 3.03 9.73
N LEU A 47 -1.88 3.23 8.50
CA LEU A 47 -2.90 2.43 7.83
C LEU A 47 -2.25 1.46 6.84
N ILE A 48 -2.73 0.21 6.83
CA ILE A 48 -2.38 -0.80 5.84
C ILE A 48 -3.64 -1.17 5.05
N LEU A 49 -3.58 -1.02 3.74
CA LEU A 49 -4.56 -1.55 2.80
C LEU A 49 -4.00 -2.83 2.18
N PRO A 50 -4.49 -4.02 2.58
CA PRO A 50 -3.92 -5.29 2.14
C PRO A 50 -4.23 -5.63 0.68
N GLY A 51 -3.61 -6.71 0.16
CA GLY A 51 -3.45 -6.95 -1.26
C GLY A 51 -4.20 -8.13 -1.86
N VAL A 52 -5.30 -8.63 -1.28
CA VAL A 52 -5.99 -9.78 -1.86
C VAL A 52 -7.48 -9.48 -2.09
N GLY A 53 -8.03 -10.00 -3.20
CA GLY A 53 -9.42 -9.80 -3.60
C GLY A 53 -9.55 -9.07 -4.94
N ALA A 54 -10.76 -8.69 -5.30
CA ALA A 54 -11.11 -7.91 -6.48
C ALA A 54 -11.37 -6.44 -6.12
N PHE A 55 -11.16 -5.53 -7.08
CA PHE A 55 -11.29 -4.09 -6.87
C PHE A 55 -12.69 -3.68 -6.42
N SER A 56 -13.75 -4.14 -7.12
CA SER A 56 -15.13 -3.70 -6.85
C SER A 56 -15.60 -4.03 -5.43
N PRO A 57 -15.49 -5.27 -4.92
CA PRO A 57 -15.87 -5.57 -3.55
C PRO A 57 -15.07 -4.77 -2.50
N ALA A 58 -13.77 -4.55 -2.76
CA ALA A 58 -12.94 -3.77 -1.84
C ALA A 58 -13.34 -2.27 -1.84
N ALA A 59 -13.61 -1.70 -3.02
CA ALA A 59 -14.09 -0.33 -3.16
C ALA A 59 -15.46 -0.13 -2.52
N GLU A 60 -16.40 -1.06 -2.70
CA GLU A 60 -17.71 -1.06 -2.04
C GLU A 60 -17.59 -1.12 -0.51
N ARG A 61 -16.70 -1.98 -0.02
CA ARG A 61 -16.46 -2.12 1.41
C ARG A 61 -15.84 -0.86 2.03
N LEU A 62 -14.98 -0.18 1.27
CA LEU A 62 -14.34 1.08 1.68
C LEU A 62 -15.27 2.28 1.57
N ALA A 63 -16.28 2.24 0.68
CA ALA A 63 -17.13 3.38 0.32
C ALA A 63 -17.69 4.16 1.52
N PRO A 64 -18.24 3.55 2.60
CA PRO A 64 -18.77 4.30 3.74
C PRO A 64 -17.74 5.15 4.50
N GLY A 65 -16.45 4.76 4.45
CA GLY A 65 -15.34 5.47 5.09
C GLY A 65 -14.39 6.17 4.13
N ARG A 66 -14.63 6.07 2.81
CA ARG A 66 -13.69 6.47 1.76
C ARG A 66 -13.21 7.92 1.89
N ASP A 67 -14.13 8.86 2.04
CA ASP A 67 -13.77 10.28 2.09
C ASP A 67 -12.95 10.60 3.34
N ARG A 68 -13.32 10.01 4.47
CA ARG A 68 -12.60 10.16 5.73
C ARG A 68 -11.17 9.58 5.64
N VAL A 69 -11.03 8.40 5.04
CA VAL A 69 -9.71 7.80 4.78
C VAL A 69 -8.90 8.67 3.84
N ARG A 70 -9.48 9.07 2.70
CA ARG A 70 -8.81 9.95 1.72
C ARG A 70 -8.31 11.24 2.34
N ASP A 71 -9.12 11.89 3.16
CA ASP A 71 -8.75 13.13 3.84
C ASP A 71 -7.62 12.91 4.85
N ALA A 72 -7.66 11.82 5.64
CA ALA A 72 -6.58 11.46 6.54
C ALA A 72 -5.25 11.24 5.80
N LEU A 73 -5.29 10.54 4.65
CA LEU A 73 -4.12 10.33 3.79
C LEU A 73 -3.56 11.65 3.25
N ARG A 74 -4.41 12.56 2.80
CA ARG A 74 -4.02 13.90 2.33
C ARG A 74 -3.40 14.74 3.45
N HIS A 75 -3.82 14.54 4.69
CA HIS A 75 -3.25 15.18 5.88
C HIS A 75 -2.03 14.45 6.45
N GLY A 76 -1.49 13.48 5.72
CA GLY A 76 -0.21 12.86 6.03
C GLY A 76 -0.27 11.64 6.95
N LEU A 77 -1.43 10.96 7.06
CA LEU A 77 -1.48 9.64 7.69
C LEU A 77 -0.61 8.67 6.86
N PRO A 78 0.41 8.05 7.47
CA PRO A 78 1.19 7.03 6.79
C PRO A 78 0.31 5.87 6.33
N CYS A 79 0.45 5.47 5.07
CA CYS A 79 -0.32 4.36 4.53
C CYS A 79 0.53 3.50 3.58
N LEU A 80 0.42 2.18 3.74
CA LEU A 80 0.98 1.20 2.83
C LEU A 80 -0.14 0.43 2.15
N GLY A 81 -0.30 0.64 0.83
CA GLY A 81 -1.19 -0.14 -0.04
C GLY A 81 -0.43 -1.26 -0.72
N ILE A 82 -0.86 -2.51 -0.54
CA ILE A 82 -0.23 -3.70 -1.11
C ILE A 82 -1.12 -4.26 -2.20
N CYS A 83 -0.62 -4.46 -3.41
CA CYS A 83 -1.32 -5.00 -4.57
C CYS A 83 -2.69 -4.32 -4.78
N LEU A 84 -3.80 -4.95 -4.40
CA LEU A 84 -5.14 -4.33 -4.42
C LEU A 84 -5.21 -3.04 -3.59
N GLY A 85 -4.53 -2.98 -2.44
CA GLY A 85 -4.44 -1.77 -1.62
C GLY A 85 -3.76 -0.60 -2.33
N MET A 86 -2.73 -0.87 -3.16
CA MET A 86 -2.16 0.15 -4.05
C MET A 86 -3.16 0.54 -5.14
N GLN A 87 -3.88 -0.42 -5.70
CA GLN A 87 -4.90 -0.15 -6.73
C GLN A 87 -6.00 0.75 -6.21
N LEU A 88 -6.42 0.60 -4.94
CA LEU A 88 -7.39 1.48 -4.30
C LEU A 88 -6.91 2.94 -4.12
N PHE A 89 -5.63 3.23 -4.26
CA PHE A 89 -5.15 4.62 -4.28
C PHE A 89 -5.55 5.38 -5.54
N PHE A 90 -5.82 4.69 -6.65
CA PHE A 90 -6.21 5.26 -7.93
C PHE A 90 -7.71 5.57 -7.98
N GLU A 91 -8.17 6.21 -9.05
CA GLU A 91 -9.55 6.68 -9.19
C GLU A 91 -10.55 5.54 -9.40
N GLY A 92 -10.14 4.48 -10.09
CA GLY A 92 -11.01 3.35 -10.40
C GLY A 92 -10.28 2.24 -11.15
N SER A 93 -11.03 1.20 -11.52
CA SER A 93 -10.49 0.01 -12.18
C SER A 93 -11.36 -0.40 -13.37
N ASP A 94 -10.70 -0.96 -14.40
CA ASP A 94 -11.37 -1.65 -15.50
C ASP A 94 -11.76 -3.10 -15.16
N GLU A 95 -11.38 -3.57 -13.96
CA GLU A 95 -11.83 -4.86 -13.43
C GLU A 95 -13.34 -4.87 -13.15
N GLY A 96 -13.90 -3.72 -12.78
CA GLY A 96 -15.31 -3.57 -12.50
C GLY A 96 -15.67 -2.23 -11.87
N PRO A 97 -16.95 -2.02 -11.52
CA PRO A 97 -17.44 -0.76 -10.97
C PRO A 97 -16.85 -0.48 -9.57
N GLY A 98 -16.91 0.78 -9.18
CA GLY A 98 -16.46 1.29 -7.89
C GLY A 98 -15.42 2.38 -8.05
N GLU A 99 -15.30 3.21 -7.01
CA GLU A 99 -14.34 4.30 -6.96
C GLU A 99 -13.27 4.00 -5.90
N GLY A 100 -12.02 4.20 -6.25
CA GLY A 100 -10.92 4.16 -5.30
C GLY A 100 -10.83 5.43 -4.44
N LEU A 101 -9.69 5.62 -3.82
CA LEU A 101 -9.42 6.80 -2.99
C LEU A 101 -9.09 8.05 -3.82
N GLY A 102 -8.67 7.90 -5.09
CA GLY A 102 -8.31 9.01 -5.96
C GLY A 102 -7.21 9.90 -5.36
N VAL A 103 -6.25 9.30 -4.67
CA VAL A 103 -5.06 10.01 -4.18
C VAL A 103 -3.95 10.02 -5.24
N PHE A 104 -4.03 9.15 -6.24
CA PHE A 104 -3.28 9.18 -7.48
C PHE A 104 -4.25 9.23 -8.67
N SER A 105 -3.93 10.04 -9.67
CA SER A 105 -4.68 10.12 -10.92
C SER A 105 -4.38 8.92 -11.81
N GLY A 106 -5.38 8.44 -12.52
CA GLY A 106 -5.28 7.29 -13.41
C GLY A 106 -6.08 6.10 -12.95
N ARG A 107 -5.91 4.99 -13.67
CA ARG A 107 -6.77 3.81 -13.51
C ARG A 107 -5.97 2.53 -13.38
N VAL A 108 -6.63 1.56 -12.82
CA VAL A 108 -6.19 0.16 -12.82
C VAL A 108 -6.70 -0.51 -14.09
N THR A 109 -5.80 -1.09 -14.88
CA THR A 109 -6.14 -1.73 -16.17
C THR A 109 -5.64 -3.17 -16.20
N PRO A 110 -6.17 -4.02 -17.09
CA PRO A 110 -5.63 -5.35 -17.30
C PRO A 110 -4.14 -5.34 -17.64
N LEU A 111 -3.41 -6.31 -17.13
CA LEU A 111 -2.04 -6.60 -17.55
C LEU A 111 -2.04 -7.03 -19.02
N ARG A 112 -1.19 -6.42 -19.84
CA ARG A 112 -1.12 -6.67 -21.29
C ARG A 112 -0.09 -7.73 -21.60
N ALA A 113 -0.38 -8.98 -21.23
CA ALA A 113 0.51 -10.12 -21.36
C ALA A 113 -0.25 -11.34 -21.88
N ALA A 114 0.45 -12.30 -22.49
CA ALA A 114 -0.16 -13.54 -22.93
C ALA A 114 -0.51 -14.46 -21.76
N ARG A 115 0.30 -14.42 -20.70
CA ARG A 115 0.05 -15.18 -19.46
C ARG A 115 -0.44 -14.26 -18.34
N VAL A 116 -1.74 -14.33 -18.06
CA VAL A 116 -2.42 -13.62 -16.98
C VAL A 116 -3.20 -14.66 -16.16
N PRO A 117 -3.12 -14.66 -14.83
CA PRO A 117 -2.38 -13.73 -13.97
C PRO A 117 -0.86 -13.93 -14.00
N GLN A 118 -0.11 -12.86 -13.74
CA GLN A 118 1.28 -12.96 -13.33
C GLN A 118 1.31 -13.54 -11.90
N ILE A 119 1.95 -14.70 -11.72
CA ILE A 119 2.15 -15.34 -10.42
C ILE A 119 3.62 -15.74 -10.30
N GLY A 120 4.30 -15.25 -9.27
CA GLY A 120 5.69 -15.61 -9.01
C GLY A 120 6.60 -14.40 -8.80
N TRP A 121 7.89 -14.68 -8.88
CA TRP A 121 8.94 -13.70 -8.63
C TRP A 121 9.26 -12.89 -9.89
N ASN A 122 9.37 -11.57 -9.74
CA ASN A 122 9.79 -10.68 -10.81
C ASN A 122 10.70 -9.57 -10.28
N ARG A 123 11.51 -8.99 -11.15
CA ARG A 123 12.49 -7.96 -10.82
C ARG A 123 11.83 -6.59 -10.62
N LEU A 124 12.42 -5.80 -9.72
CA LEU A 124 12.20 -4.38 -9.63
C LEU A 124 13.27 -3.64 -10.44
N GLU A 125 12.84 -2.68 -11.23
CA GLU A 125 13.69 -1.86 -12.10
C GLU A 125 13.58 -0.39 -11.70
N ALA A 126 14.62 0.38 -11.99
CA ALA A 126 14.68 1.82 -11.79
C ALA A 126 14.20 2.25 -10.37
N VAL A 127 14.65 1.52 -9.35
CA VAL A 127 14.32 1.81 -7.96
C VAL A 127 14.94 3.14 -7.54
N SER A 128 14.09 4.11 -7.19
CA SER A 128 14.50 5.45 -6.75
C SER A 128 14.11 5.77 -5.29
N ASP A 129 13.31 4.89 -4.66
CA ASP A 129 12.88 5.06 -3.28
C ASP A 129 13.94 4.55 -2.29
N ILE A 130 14.25 5.38 -1.28
CA ILE A 130 15.28 5.07 -0.29
C ILE A 130 14.91 3.86 0.60
N VAL A 131 13.63 3.62 0.86
CA VAL A 131 13.18 2.48 1.71
C VAL A 131 13.32 1.19 0.94
N LEU A 132 12.93 1.17 -0.34
CA LEU A 132 13.12 0.02 -1.23
C LEU A 132 14.62 -0.28 -1.41
N ALA A 133 15.43 0.75 -1.65
CA ALA A 133 16.88 0.61 -1.79
C ALA A 133 17.54 0.07 -0.51
N ALA A 134 17.19 0.61 0.66
CA ALA A 134 17.70 0.16 1.95
C ALA A 134 17.27 -1.29 2.27
N ALA A 135 16.09 -1.71 1.83
CA ALA A 135 15.62 -3.08 1.96
C ALA A 135 16.37 -4.07 1.05
N GLN A 136 17.11 -3.58 0.05
CA GLN A 136 17.78 -4.40 -0.98
C GLN A 136 16.77 -5.33 -1.68
N LEU A 137 15.60 -4.81 -2.01
CA LEU A 137 14.52 -5.56 -2.63
C LEU A 137 14.64 -5.47 -4.15
N GLU A 138 15.39 -6.41 -4.76
CA GLU A 138 15.61 -6.48 -6.20
C GLU A 138 14.58 -7.35 -6.92
N VAL A 139 14.04 -8.35 -6.22
CA VAL A 139 13.07 -9.32 -6.74
C VAL A 139 11.95 -9.48 -5.73
N ALA A 140 10.71 -9.40 -6.20
CA ALA A 140 9.51 -9.47 -5.35
C ALA A 140 8.49 -10.48 -5.88
N TYR A 141 7.57 -10.90 -5.03
CA TYR A 141 6.49 -11.83 -5.37
C TYR A 141 5.25 -11.08 -5.84
N TYR A 142 4.76 -11.45 -7.02
CA TYR A 142 3.56 -10.90 -7.67
C TYR A 142 2.46 -11.94 -7.76
N ALA A 143 1.20 -11.49 -7.70
CA ALA A 143 0.02 -12.30 -7.93
C ALA A 143 -1.11 -11.39 -8.44
N ASN A 144 -1.03 -10.93 -9.71
CA ASN A 144 -1.92 -9.90 -10.24
C ASN A 144 -2.31 -10.13 -11.70
N SER A 145 -3.56 -9.76 -12.01
CA SER A 145 -4.09 -9.68 -13.38
C SER A 145 -4.25 -8.23 -13.85
N PHE A 146 -4.20 -7.29 -12.92
CA PHE A 146 -4.39 -5.85 -13.16
C PHE A 146 -3.21 -5.07 -12.61
N VAL A 147 -2.95 -3.91 -13.19
CA VAL A 147 -1.85 -3.02 -12.84
C VAL A 147 -2.30 -1.57 -12.86
N CYS A 148 -1.69 -0.73 -12.04
CA CYS A 148 -1.95 0.70 -12.03
C CYS A 148 -1.32 1.39 -13.25
N ARG A 149 -2.04 2.34 -13.84
CA ARG A 149 -1.57 3.23 -14.89
C ARG A 149 -1.76 4.68 -14.45
N PRO A 150 -0.77 5.30 -13.81
CA PRO A 150 -0.84 6.70 -13.41
C PRO A 150 -0.91 7.60 -14.65
N GLU A 151 -1.63 8.72 -14.54
CA GLU A 151 -1.56 9.79 -15.53
C GLU A 151 -0.21 10.52 -15.45
N ALA A 152 0.09 11.30 -16.51
CA ALA A 152 1.37 11.98 -16.64
C ALA A 152 1.74 12.85 -15.42
N ILE A 153 0.74 13.47 -14.78
CA ILE A 153 0.92 14.30 -13.58
C ILE A 153 1.48 13.51 -12.38
N ASP A 154 1.24 12.21 -12.34
CA ASP A 154 1.66 11.34 -11.24
C ASP A 154 2.80 10.38 -11.60
N HIS A 155 3.38 10.52 -12.80
CA HIS A 155 4.52 9.67 -13.22
C HIS A 155 5.73 9.80 -12.30
N GLU A 156 6.00 10.97 -11.73
CA GLU A 156 7.10 11.20 -10.78
C GLU A 156 6.91 10.46 -9.45
N CYS A 157 5.67 10.03 -9.15
CA CYS A 157 5.37 9.23 -7.97
C CYS A 157 5.72 7.75 -8.15
N VAL A 158 6.06 7.29 -9.35
CA VAL A 158 6.50 5.92 -9.61
C VAL A 158 7.96 5.78 -9.19
N VAL A 159 8.19 5.00 -8.15
CA VAL A 159 9.51 4.83 -7.51
C VAL A 159 10.17 3.50 -7.80
N ALA A 160 9.46 2.59 -8.45
CA ALA A 160 10.02 1.35 -9.02
C ALA A 160 9.11 0.84 -10.14
N TRP A 161 9.69 0.16 -11.09
CA TRP A 161 9.02 -0.45 -12.23
C TRP A 161 9.21 -1.95 -12.24
N SER A 162 8.32 -2.67 -12.93
CA SER A 162 8.49 -4.06 -13.34
C SER A 162 7.97 -4.24 -14.75
N GLU A 163 8.38 -5.32 -15.41
CA GLU A 163 7.91 -5.72 -16.72
C GLU A 163 7.48 -7.18 -16.72
N HIS A 164 6.35 -7.48 -17.34
CA HIS A 164 5.89 -8.85 -17.56
C HIS A 164 5.48 -9.04 -19.03
N GLU A 165 6.22 -9.88 -19.75
CA GLU A 165 5.99 -10.19 -21.18
C GLU A 165 5.84 -8.93 -22.05
N GLY A 166 6.71 -7.91 -21.84
CA GLY A 166 6.71 -6.66 -22.59
C GLY A 166 5.76 -5.58 -22.06
N ASP A 167 4.89 -5.87 -21.10
CA ASP A 167 4.10 -4.85 -20.42
C ASP A 167 4.85 -4.30 -19.22
N ARG A 168 5.27 -3.05 -19.30
CA ARG A 168 5.93 -2.31 -18.21
C ARG A 168 4.91 -1.54 -17.39
N TYR A 169 4.98 -1.69 -16.07
CA TYR A 169 4.03 -1.09 -15.12
C TYR A 169 4.71 -0.68 -13.82
N PRO A 170 4.12 0.25 -13.05
CA PRO A 170 4.60 0.63 -11.73
C PRO A 170 4.63 -0.56 -10.77
N ALA A 171 5.82 -0.94 -10.33
CA ALA A 171 6.01 -1.91 -9.24
C ALA A 171 5.74 -1.26 -7.88
N ALA A 172 6.11 0.02 -7.72
CA ALA A 172 5.83 0.79 -6.52
C ALA A 172 5.61 2.26 -6.85
N VAL A 173 4.72 2.88 -6.07
CA VAL A 173 4.45 4.33 -6.08
C VAL A 173 4.64 4.91 -4.70
N ARG A 174 5.06 6.19 -4.64
CA ARG A 174 5.18 6.93 -3.38
C ARG A 174 4.83 8.40 -3.56
N ARG A 175 4.04 8.93 -2.62
CA ARG A 175 3.80 10.36 -2.44
C ARG A 175 3.81 10.69 -0.95
N GLY A 176 4.88 11.32 -0.48
CA GLY A 176 5.04 11.62 0.95
C GLY A 176 4.98 10.37 1.82
N MET A 177 3.92 10.26 2.61
CA MET A 177 3.67 9.13 3.53
C MET A 177 2.83 8.00 2.90
N LEU A 178 2.44 8.12 1.63
CA LEU A 178 1.72 7.09 0.90
C LEU A 178 2.70 6.21 0.16
N PHE A 179 2.69 4.92 0.47
CA PHE A 179 3.49 3.89 -0.19
C PHE A 179 2.55 2.87 -0.82
N GLY A 180 2.73 2.58 -2.09
CA GLY A 180 2.00 1.53 -2.81
C GLY A 180 2.96 0.53 -3.44
N THR A 181 2.66 -0.76 -3.36
CA THR A 181 3.40 -1.82 -4.04
C THR A 181 2.45 -2.71 -4.81
N GLN A 182 2.75 -3.02 -6.08
CA GLN A 182 2.00 -4.01 -6.86
C GLN A 182 2.35 -5.44 -6.44
N PHE A 183 3.53 -5.63 -5.89
CA PHE A 183 4.00 -6.88 -5.32
C PHE A 183 3.56 -7.03 -3.86
N HIS A 184 3.73 -8.25 -3.34
CA HIS A 184 3.46 -8.62 -1.96
C HIS A 184 4.75 -8.62 -1.13
N PRO A 185 5.09 -7.55 -0.40
CA PRO A 185 6.32 -7.51 0.40
C PRO A 185 6.31 -8.58 1.50
N GLU A 186 5.16 -8.90 2.09
CA GLU A 186 5.00 -9.94 3.11
C GLU A 186 5.28 -11.36 2.58
N LYS A 187 5.36 -11.52 1.24
CA LYS A 187 5.70 -12.77 0.54
C LYS A 187 7.05 -12.68 -0.19
N SER A 188 7.73 -11.54 -0.09
CA SER A 188 8.96 -11.25 -0.83
C SER A 188 10.22 -11.46 -0.01
N SER A 189 10.28 -12.58 0.73
CA SER A 189 11.44 -12.98 1.56
C SER A 189 11.79 -11.97 2.66
N ALA A 190 12.99 -12.09 3.21
CA ALA A 190 13.50 -11.17 4.23
C ALA A 190 13.64 -9.72 3.70
N ALA A 191 13.90 -9.53 2.41
CA ALA A 191 14.00 -8.20 1.80
C ALA A 191 12.64 -7.48 1.81
N GLY A 192 11.56 -8.18 1.49
CA GLY A 192 10.21 -7.64 1.57
C GLY A 192 9.81 -7.28 3.00
N VAL A 193 10.16 -8.11 3.99
CA VAL A 193 9.93 -7.80 5.41
C VAL A 193 10.74 -6.58 5.84
N ARG A 194 12.01 -6.43 5.41
CA ARG A 194 12.80 -5.21 5.68
C ARG A 194 12.13 -3.95 5.10
N PHE A 195 11.54 -4.04 3.92
CA PHE A 195 10.78 -2.92 3.35
C PHE A 195 9.58 -2.55 4.22
N VAL A 196 8.79 -3.53 4.69
CA VAL A 196 7.68 -3.28 5.63
C VAL A 196 8.18 -2.60 6.91
N HIS A 197 9.28 -3.09 7.49
CA HIS A 197 9.87 -2.49 8.70
C HIS A 197 10.36 -1.06 8.44
N GLY A 198 10.98 -0.78 7.29
CA GLY A 198 11.38 0.58 6.89
C GLY A 198 10.19 1.54 6.78
N PHE A 199 9.04 1.07 6.26
CA PHE A 199 7.80 1.84 6.29
C PHE A 199 7.34 2.12 7.73
N LEU A 200 7.37 1.13 8.63
CA LEU A 200 6.97 1.30 10.03
C LEU A 200 7.87 2.32 10.76
N GLU A 201 9.17 2.35 10.46
CA GLU A 201 10.10 3.34 11.02
C GLU A 201 9.74 4.77 10.56
N ILE A 202 9.40 4.95 9.29
CA ILE A 202 8.92 6.24 8.77
C ILE A 202 7.62 6.66 9.45
N ALA A 203 6.68 5.73 9.64
CA ALA A 203 5.42 5.99 10.32
C ALA A 203 5.63 6.40 11.79
N ALA A 204 6.52 5.72 12.50
CA ALA A 204 6.90 6.07 13.87
C ALA A 204 7.50 7.48 13.95
N ALA A 205 8.44 7.81 13.07
CA ALA A 205 9.04 9.14 13.01
C ALA A 205 8.01 10.24 12.66
N ALA A 206 7.00 9.93 11.86
CA ALA A 206 5.91 10.87 11.55
C ALA A 206 4.99 11.11 12.76
N ARG A 207 4.66 10.04 13.51
CA ARG A 207 3.90 10.14 14.77
C ARG A 207 4.64 11.03 15.78
N ASP A 208 5.93 10.75 16.02
CA ASP A 208 6.73 11.47 17.02
C ASP A 208 6.81 12.97 16.70
N ARG A 209 6.91 13.34 15.41
CA ARG A 209 6.84 14.74 14.98
C ARG A 209 5.49 15.39 15.27
N ARG A 210 4.35 14.68 15.04
CA ARG A 210 3.01 15.21 15.35
C ARG A 210 2.81 15.44 16.85
N SER A 211 3.28 14.51 17.68
CA SER A 211 3.22 14.65 19.14
C SER A 211 4.00 15.87 19.65
N SER A 212 5.22 16.06 19.14
CA SER A 212 6.06 17.21 19.53
C SER A 212 5.45 18.56 19.14
N LEU A 213 4.74 18.65 18.01
CA LEU A 213 4.07 19.87 17.57
C LEU A 213 2.80 20.15 18.37
N GLY A 214 2.09 19.11 18.84
CA GLY A 214 0.91 19.25 19.69
C GLY A 214 1.22 19.71 21.12
N GLU A 215 2.42 19.40 21.63
CA GLU A 215 2.87 19.85 22.97
C GLU A 215 3.35 21.30 23.00
N MET A 216 3.56 21.93 21.84
CA MET A 216 4.03 23.34 21.72
C MET A 216 2.89 24.35 21.51
N GLN A 217 1.64 23.92 21.48
CA GLN A 217 0.43 24.77 21.36
C GLN A 217 -0.36 24.80 22.68
#